data_426506885eafcae95b7430dbd66160b0
#
_entry.id   426506885eafcae95b7430dbd66160b0
#
_cell.length_a   1.000
_cell.length_b   1.000
_cell.length_c   1.000
_cell.angle_alpha   90.00
_cell.angle_beta   90.00
_cell.angle_gamma   90.00
#
_symmetry.space_group_name_H-M   'P 1'
#
loop_
_entity.id
_entity.type
_entity.pdbx_description
1 polymer ?
#
loop_
_entity_poly.entity_id
_entity_poly.type
_entity_poly.pdbx_seq_one_letter_code
_entity_poly.pdbx_strand_id
1 'polypeptide(L)'
;MRWTLSPAVVPARRWGAAGFFLVFVMGFFSRLKSGLARTRVNIVGLFSGGVVDEEFFESLEETLIAADVGYKPTSVILQRLRDTVKLKGLKTRQEVRAALRDEIERILLPAQKPMNLEAAKPLVIMMAGVNGAGKTTTIGKIAKWLAAQNKTVLLAAADTFRAAAREQLAVWGERNKIDVITQSGGDPAAVVFDAVSAGRARNTDVVIADTAGRLPTQTNLM
;
A
#
# COMPACT_ATOMS: atom_id res chain seq x y z
N MET A 1 9.94 -0.68 -29.80
CA MET A 1 8.93 -1.75 -29.74
C MET A 1 7.71 -1.26 -28.99
N ARG A 2 6.63 -1.02 -29.70
CA ARG A 2 5.34 -0.55 -29.18
C ARG A 2 4.57 -1.77 -28.64
N TRP A 3 4.33 -1.81 -27.34
CA TRP A 3 3.39 -2.76 -26.76
C TRP A 3 1.98 -2.19 -26.90
N THR A 4 1.31 -2.49 -28.00
CA THR A 4 -0.14 -2.32 -28.16
C THR A 4 -0.81 -3.58 -27.66
N LEU A 5 -1.30 -3.59 -26.43
CA LEU A 5 -2.27 -4.58 -25.98
C LEU A 5 -3.65 -4.08 -26.39
N SER A 6 -4.20 -4.69 -27.44
CA SER A 6 -5.60 -4.58 -27.85
C SER A 6 -6.48 -5.16 -26.73
N PRO A 7 -7.58 -4.50 -26.31
CA PRO A 7 -8.50 -5.08 -25.36
C PRO A 7 -9.36 -6.14 -26.07
N ALA A 8 -8.98 -7.42 -25.94
CA ALA A 8 -9.87 -8.51 -26.31
C ALA A 8 -11.05 -8.49 -25.31
N VAL A 9 -12.25 -8.24 -25.84
CA VAL A 9 -13.52 -8.37 -25.13
C VAL A 9 -13.74 -9.87 -24.84
N VAL A 10 -13.53 -10.26 -23.58
CA VAL A 10 -13.82 -11.62 -23.09
C VAL A 10 -15.17 -11.60 -22.40
N PRO A 11 -16.11 -12.50 -22.77
CA PRO A 11 -17.48 -12.49 -22.22
C PRO A 11 -17.49 -12.84 -20.70
N ALA A 12 -18.33 -12.12 -19.98
CA ALA A 12 -18.39 -12.01 -18.51
C ALA A 12 -18.79 -13.30 -17.73
N ARG A 13 -18.78 -14.48 -18.32
CA ARG A 13 -19.38 -15.69 -17.71
C ARG A 13 -18.43 -16.75 -17.14
N ARG A 14 -17.13 -16.45 -16.99
CA ARG A 14 -16.17 -17.47 -16.49
C ARG A 14 -15.03 -16.94 -15.61
N TRP A 15 -15.31 -15.94 -14.78
CA TRP A 15 -14.30 -15.41 -13.87
C TRP A 15 -14.59 -15.88 -12.43
N GLY A 16 -13.95 -16.97 -12.00
CA GLY A 16 -13.83 -17.33 -10.59
C GLY A 16 -13.05 -16.26 -9.80
N ALA A 17 -12.86 -16.45 -8.49
CA ALA A 17 -12.23 -15.48 -7.57
C ALA A 17 -10.95 -14.79 -8.07
N ALA A 18 -10.18 -15.43 -8.94
CA ALA A 18 -8.98 -14.88 -9.58
C ALA A 18 -9.28 -13.73 -10.57
N GLY A 19 -10.42 -13.79 -11.28
CA GLY A 19 -10.81 -12.74 -12.23
C GLY A 19 -11.25 -11.46 -11.54
N PHE A 20 -11.89 -11.56 -10.38
CA PHE A 20 -12.28 -10.39 -9.58
C PHE A 20 -11.06 -9.68 -8.99
N PHE A 21 -10.03 -10.44 -8.60
CA PHE A 21 -8.76 -9.88 -8.13
C PHE A 21 -8.02 -9.12 -9.24
N LEU A 22 -7.99 -9.66 -10.46
CA LEU A 22 -7.31 -9.03 -11.59
C LEU A 22 -7.97 -7.70 -12.02
N VAL A 23 -9.31 -7.65 -12.12
CA VAL A 23 -10.05 -6.42 -12.44
C VAL A 23 -9.88 -5.37 -11.35
N PHE A 24 -9.83 -5.78 -10.08
CA PHE A 24 -9.60 -4.89 -8.96
C PHE A 24 -8.18 -4.30 -8.95
N VAL A 25 -7.16 -5.11 -9.21
CA VAL A 25 -5.76 -4.68 -9.33
C VAL A 25 -5.62 -3.68 -10.49
N MET A 26 -6.25 -3.92 -11.64
CA MET A 26 -6.22 -2.99 -12.78
C MET A 26 -6.89 -1.63 -12.45
N GLY A 27 -8.02 -1.62 -11.74
CA GLY A 27 -8.67 -0.38 -11.30
C GLY A 27 -7.87 0.42 -10.28
N PHE A 28 -7.19 -0.25 -9.35
CA PHE A 28 -6.29 0.37 -8.39
C PHE A 28 -5.07 1.00 -9.08
N PHE A 29 -4.42 0.28 -9.99
CA PHE A 29 -3.28 0.82 -10.74
C PHE A 29 -3.64 1.99 -11.65
N SER A 30 -4.85 2.03 -12.22
CA SER A 30 -5.29 3.19 -13.02
C SER A 30 -5.45 4.45 -12.17
N ARG A 31 -6.00 4.35 -10.96
CA ARG A 31 -6.14 5.47 -10.02
C ARG A 31 -4.79 5.91 -9.46
N LEU A 32 -3.91 4.97 -9.12
CA LEU A 32 -2.55 5.26 -8.69
C LEU A 32 -1.78 5.97 -9.81
N LYS A 33 -1.91 5.51 -11.04
CA LYS A 33 -1.29 6.13 -12.22
C LYS A 33 -1.76 7.56 -12.46
N SER A 34 -3.05 7.86 -12.25
CA SER A 34 -3.58 9.24 -12.38
C SER A 34 -3.12 10.13 -11.22
N GLY A 35 -3.07 9.62 -9.99
CA GLY A 35 -2.56 10.34 -8.83
C GLY A 35 -1.07 10.70 -8.93
N LEU A 36 -0.28 9.82 -9.57
CA LEU A 36 1.16 10.02 -9.79
C LEU A 36 1.48 10.74 -11.13
N ALA A 37 0.46 11.26 -11.85
CA ALA A 37 0.66 11.82 -13.18
C ALA A 37 1.65 12.99 -13.20
N ARG A 38 1.60 13.90 -12.21
CA ARG A 38 2.52 15.06 -12.11
C ARG A 38 3.96 14.61 -11.88
N THR A 39 4.20 13.77 -10.89
CA THR A 39 5.52 13.21 -10.58
C THR A 39 6.08 12.42 -11.77
N ARG A 40 5.23 11.66 -12.46
CA ARG A 40 5.60 10.91 -13.64
C ARG A 40 6.01 11.82 -14.80
N VAL A 41 5.30 12.91 -15.05
CA VAL A 41 5.62 13.86 -16.15
C VAL A 41 7.01 14.45 -15.94
N ASN A 42 7.33 14.88 -14.73
CA ASN A 42 8.62 15.46 -14.40
C ASN A 42 9.75 14.43 -14.57
N ILE A 43 9.62 13.23 -14.00
CA ILE A 43 10.64 12.19 -14.09
C ILE A 43 10.79 11.67 -15.53
N VAL A 44 9.69 11.44 -16.26
CA VAL A 44 9.76 10.95 -17.65
C VAL A 44 10.35 12.01 -18.59
N GLY A 45 10.01 13.29 -18.38
CA GLY A 45 10.55 14.41 -19.15
C GLY A 45 12.07 14.50 -19.05
N LEU A 46 12.63 14.31 -17.88
CA LEU A 46 14.08 14.32 -17.65
C LEU A 46 14.84 13.28 -18.47
N PHE A 47 14.19 12.13 -18.78
CA PHE A 47 14.78 11.05 -19.56
C PHE A 47 14.40 11.06 -21.04
N SER A 48 13.73 12.11 -21.55
CA SER A 48 13.22 12.18 -22.93
C SER A 48 14.28 12.50 -23.99
N GLY A 49 15.55 12.44 -23.66
CA GLY A 49 16.68 12.70 -24.56
C GLY A 49 17.68 13.67 -23.92
N GLY A 50 18.83 13.82 -24.55
CA GLY A 50 19.91 14.68 -24.07
C GLY A 50 21.13 13.91 -23.58
N VAL A 51 22.16 14.67 -23.20
CA VAL A 51 23.44 14.15 -22.71
C VAL A 51 23.31 13.77 -21.23
N VAL A 52 24.12 12.83 -20.78
CA VAL A 52 24.27 12.46 -19.37
C VAL A 52 25.46 13.26 -18.83
N ASP A 53 25.17 14.46 -18.33
CA ASP A 53 26.11 15.43 -17.79
C ASP A 53 25.78 15.77 -16.33
N GLU A 54 26.52 16.71 -15.76
CA GLU A 54 26.29 17.14 -14.38
C GLU A 54 24.93 17.84 -14.20
N GLU A 55 24.52 18.67 -15.16
CA GLU A 55 23.22 19.34 -15.17
C GLU A 55 22.05 18.33 -15.11
N PHE A 56 22.19 17.21 -15.83
CA PHE A 56 21.24 16.12 -15.74
C PHE A 56 21.15 15.52 -14.32
N PHE A 57 22.29 15.32 -13.63
CA PHE A 57 22.30 14.79 -12.27
C PHE A 57 21.72 15.77 -11.24
N GLU A 58 22.00 17.07 -11.40
CA GLU A 58 21.39 18.12 -10.56
C GLU A 58 19.87 18.15 -10.74
N SER A 59 19.38 18.14 -11.98
CA SER A 59 17.95 18.08 -12.28
C SER A 59 17.29 16.79 -11.75
N LEU A 60 18.01 15.67 -11.74
CA LEU A 60 17.52 14.41 -11.18
C LEU A 60 17.45 14.50 -9.65
N GLU A 61 18.42 15.14 -8.98
CA GLU A 61 18.40 15.38 -7.54
C GLU A 61 17.19 16.19 -7.13
N GLU A 62 16.97 17.34 -7.78
CA GLU A 62 15.80 18.18 -7.53
C GLU A 62 14.49 17.43 -7.73
N THR A 63 14.41 16.62 -8.81
CA THR A 63 13.22 15.83 -9.11
C THR A 63 12.94 14.77 -8.04
N LEU A 64 13.97 14.09 -7.53
CA LEU A 64 13.82 13.08 -6.48
C LEU A 64 13.43 13.70 -5.13
N ILE A 65 14.01 14.87 -4.80
CA ILE A 65 13.65 15.62 -3.58
C ILE A 65 12.20 16.13 -3.69
N ALA A 66 11.83 16.71 -4.83
CA ALA A 66 10.45 17.14 -5.08
C ALA A 66 9.42 15.99 -5.07
N ALA A 67 9.87 14.75 -5.34
CA ALA A 67 9.08 13.54 -5.22
C ALA A 67 9.03 12.97 -3.79
N ASP A 68 9.53 13.71 -2.79
CA ASP A 68 9.54 13.34 -1.37
C ASP A 68 10.38 12.08 -1.05
N VAL A 69 11.40 11.79 -1.86
CA VAL A 69 12.34 10.69 -1.61
C VAL A 69 13.21 10.96 -0.36
N GLY A 70 13.43 12.25 -0.04
CA GLY A 70 14.28 12.70 1.06
C GLY A 70 15.76 12.78 0.67
N TYR A 71 16.49 13.68 1.34
CA TYR A 71 17.87 14.02 0.99
C TYR A 71 18.85 12.82 1.07
N LYS A 72 18.83 12.08 2.20
CA LYS A 72 19.76 10.94 2.40
C LYS A 72 19.60 9.83 1.36
N PRO A 73 18.39 9.30 1.09
CA PRO A 73 18.21 8.31 0.03
C PRO A 73 18.59 8.86 -1.35
N THR A 74 18.22 10.09 -1.67
CA THR A 74 18.56 10.74 -2.94
C THR A 74 20.07 10.78 -3.14
N SER A 75 20.84 11.24 -2.17
CA SER A 75 22.31 11.30 -2.23
C SER A 75 22.93 9.90 -2.46
N VAL A 76 22.44 8.87 -1.79
CA VAL A 76 22.91 7.49 -1.98
C VAL A 76 22.58 6.97 -3.38
N ILE A 77 21.37 7.24 -3.88
CA ILE A 77 20.94 6.83 -5.22
C ILE A 77 21.83 7.50 -6.28
N LEU A 78 22.03 8.81 -6.20
CA LEU A 78 22.82 9.57 -7.17
C LEU A 78 24.29 9.14 -7.17
N GLN A 79 24.89 8.94 -5.99
CA GLN A 79 26.28 8.48 -5.90
C GLN A 79 26.46 7.14 -6.62
N ARG A 80 25.61 6.15 -6.33
CA ARG A 80 25.66 4.83 -6.95
C ARG A 80 25.35 4.87 -8.44
N LEU A 81 24.42 5.76 -8.83
CA LEU A 81 24.07 5.92 -10.24
C LEU A 81 25.26 6.50 -11.03
N ARG A 82 25.97 7.50 -10.49
CA ARG A 82 27.21 8.04 -11.08
C ARG A 82 28.28 6.96 -11.24
N ASP A 83 28.47 6.14 -10.21
CA ASP A 83 29.41 5.03 -10.24
C ASP A 83 29.03 4.01 -11.31
N THR A 84 27.73 3.69 -11.43
CA THR A 84 27.20 2.76 -12.44
C THR A 84 27.38 3.34 -13.85
N VAL A 85 27.12 4.63 -14.06
CA VAL A 85 27.31 5.31 -15.35
C VAL A 85 28.77 5.23 -15.77
N LYS A 86 29.71 5.51 -14.87
CA LYS A 86 31.15 5.42 -15.13
C LYS A 86 31.60 3.98 -15.42
N LEU A 87 31.18 3.03 -14.57
CA LEU A 87 31.61 1.63 -14.67
C LEU A 87 31.09 0.95 -15.94
N LYS A 88 29.82 1.20 -16.31
CA LYS A 88 29.17 0.57 -17.47
C LYS A 88 29.27 1.41 -18.73
N GLY A 89 29.83 2.62 -18.67
CA GLY A 89 29.95 3.52 -19.80
C GLY A 89 28.60 3.92 -20.41
N LEU A 90 27.59 4.16 -19.57
CA LEU A 90 26.24 4.53 -20.02
C LEU A 90 26.28 5.92 -20.65
N LYS A 91 25.75 6.05 -21.89
CA LYS A 91 25.82 7.30 -22.66
C LYS A 91 24.46 7.95 -22.86
N THR A 92 23.39 7.20 -22.74
CA THR A 92 22.04 7.70 -23.00
C THR A 92 21.23 7.83 -21.70
N ARG A 93 20.36 8.82 -21.64
CA ARG A 93 19.43 9.00 -20.51
C ARG A 93 18.49 7.81 -20.33
N GLN A 94 18.19 7.05 -21.39
CA GLN A 94 17.39 5.83 -21.30
C GLN A 94 18.11 4.70 -20.55
N GLU A 95 19.42 4.52 -20.79
CA GLU A 95 20.25 3.56 -20.06
C GLU A 95 20.34 3.96 -18.57
N VAL A 96 20.55 5.26 -18.30
CA VAL A 96 20.60 5.80 -16.94
C VAL A 96 19.25 5.61 -16.21
N ARG A 97 18.13 5.77 -16.91
CA ARG A 97 16.79 5.49 -16.35
C ARG A 97 16.65 4.03 -15.92
N ALA A 98 17.13 3.09 -16.71
CA ALA A 98 17.11 1.68 -16.34
C ALA A 98 17.97 1.43 -15.11
N ALA A 99 19.19 2.00 -15.07
CA ALA A 99 20.08 1.90 -13.92
C ALA A 99 19.47 2.55 -12.64
N LEU A 100 18.80 3.70 -12.76
CA LEU A 100 18.08 4.34 -11.65
C LEU A 100 16.99 3.42 -11.09
N ARG A 101 16.20 2.79 -11.96
CA ARG A 101 15.17 1.83 -11.54
C ARG A 101 15.78 0.68 -10.75
N ASP A 102 16.86 0.11 -11.25
CA ASP A 102 17.54 -1.01 -10.61
C ASP A 102 18.14 -0.62 -9.24
N GLU A 103 18.65 0.63 -9.09
CA GLU A 103 19.10 1.15 -7.80
C GLU A 103 17.96 1.33 -6.80
N ILE A 104 16.82 1.88 -7.23
CA ILE A 104 15.64 2.01 -6.37
C ILE A 104 15.12 0.64 -5.96
N GLU A 105 15.03 -0.31 -6.90
CA GLU A 105 14.61 -1.69 -6.63
C GLU A 105 15.54 -2.35 -5.61
N ARG A 106 16.85 -2.18 -5.74
CA ARG A 106 17.85 -2.70 -4.79
C ARG A 106 17.69 -2.16 -3.38
N ILE A 107 17.29 -0.89 -3.23
CA ILE A 107 17.02 -0.28 -1.91
C ILE A 107 15.73 -0.84 -1.30
N LEU A 108 14.70 -1.08 -2.14
CA LEU A 108 13.40 -1.55 -1.68
C LEU A 108 13.35 -3.07 -1.42
N LEU A 109 14.15 -3.84 -2.14
CA LEU A 109 14.13 -5.32 -2.07
C LEU A 109 14.31 -5.89 -0.65
N PRO A 110 15.23 -5.37 0.21
CA PRO A 110 15.36 -5.85 1.59
C PRO A 110 14.13 -5.57 2.47
N ALA A 111 13.31 -4.57 2.11
CA ALA A 111 12.07 -4.23 2.81
C ALA A 111 10.89 -5.09 2.33
N GLN A 112 11.00 -5.75 1.19
CA GLN A 112 9.98 -6.67 0.67
C GLN A 112 9.97 -7.96 1.48
N LYS A 113 9.13 -8.00 2.51
CA LYS A 113 8.93 -9.20 3.33
C LYS A 113 7.47 -9.64 3.22
N PRO A 114 7.21 -10.95 3.08
CA PRO A 114 5.85 -11.47 3.18
C PRO A 114 5.31 -11.22 4.60
N MET A 115 4.00 -11.02 4.71
CA MET A 115 3.33 -10.96 6.01
C MET A 115 3.45 -12.32 6.69
N ASN A 116 4.12 -12.37 7.84
CA ASN A 116 4.23 -13.59 8.63
C ASN A 116 2.96 -13.77 9.46
N LEU A 117 2.02 -14.57 8.95
CA LEU A 117 0.75 -14.85 9.63
C LEU A 117 0.90 -15.78 10.84
N GLU A 118 2.02 -16.45 10.98
CA GLU A 118 2.33 -17.38 12.07
C GLU A 118 3.15 -16.72 13.19
N ALA A 119 3.42 -15.41 13.11
CA ALA A 119 4.24 -14.71 14.09
C ALA A 119 3.61 -14.66 15.49
N ALA A 120 2.29 -14.72 15.58
CA ALA A 120 1.53 -14.73 16.83
C ALA A 120 0.14 -15.34 16.60
N LYS A 121 -0.52 -15.78 17.69
CA LYS A 121 -1.90 -16.27 17.64
C LYS A 121 -2.70 -15.71 18.82
N PRO A 122 -3.65 -14.77 18.58
CA PRO A 122 -3.93 -14.16 17.29
C PRO A 122 -2.82 -13.20 16.84
N LEU A 123 -2.57 -13.14 15.51
CA LEU A 123 -1.84 -12.02 14.92
C LEU A 123 -2.73 -10.78 14.95
N VAL A 124 -2.25 -9.69 15.55
CA VAL A 124 -3.02 -8.43 15.62
C VAL A 124 -2.55 -7.49 14.51
N ILE A 125 -3.47 -7.09 13.62
CA ILE A 125 -3.24 -6.11 12.56
C ILE A 125 -4.00 -4.84 12.89
N MET A 126 -3.29 -3.74 13.13
CA MET A 126 -3.88 -2.43 13.37
C MET A 126 -3.86 -1.60 12.09
N MET A 127 -5.02 -1.10 11.64
CA MET A 127 -5.13 -0.25 10.47
C MET A 127 -5.04 1.23 10.88
N ALA A 128 -3.97 1.91 10.45
CA ALA A 128 -3.76 3.34 10.70
C ALA A 128 -3.83 4.15 9.40
N GLY A 129 -4.23 5.42 9.51
CA GLY A 129 -4.29 6.36 8.38
C GLY A 129 -5.34 7.45 8.58
N VAL A 130 -5.28 8.49 7.74
CA VAL A 130 -6.22 9.62 7.77
C VAL A 130 -7.64 9.20 7.38
N ASN A 131 -8.62 10.07 7.64
CA ASN A 131 -10.00 9.87 7.17
C ASN A 131 -10.03 9.80 5.63
N GLY A 132 -10.82 8.88 5.08
CA GLY A 132 -10.91 8.69 3.63
C GLY A 132 -9.75 7.90 2.99
N ALA A 133 -8.70 7.53 3.72
CA ALA A 133 -7.59 6.72 3.20
C ALA A 133 -7.98 5.29 2.77
N GLY A 134 -9.19 4.86 3.11
CA GLY A 134 -9.70 3.54 2.75
C GLY A 134 -9.41 2.43 3.75
N LYS A 135 -9.15 2.76 5.04
CA LYS A 135 -8.88 1.78 6.11
C LYS A 135 -9.94 0.69 6.17
N THR A 136 -11.19 1.05 6.46
CA THR A 136 -12.30 0.10 6.61
C THR A 136 -12.52 -0.75 5.34
N THR A 137 -12.39 -0.14 4.16
CA THR A 137 -12.45 -0.88 2.89
C THR A 137 -11.32 -1.88 2.74
N THR A 138 -10.11 -1.52 3.16
CA THR A 138 -8.92 -2.40 3.10
C THR A 138 -9.06 -3.54 4.09
N ILE A 139 -9.58 -3.29 5.30
CA ILE A 139 -9.89 -4.31 6.30
C ILE A 139 -10.80 -5.39 5.71
N GLY A 140 -11.93 -4.99 5.08
CA GLY A 140 -12.84 -5.95 4.47
C GLY A 140 -12.19 -6.83 3.40
N LYS A 141 -11.23 -6.28 2.65
CA LYS A 141 -10.48 -7.02 1.63
C LYS A 141 -9.44 -7.98 2.23
N ILE A 142 -8.69 -7.51 3.23
CA ILE A 142 -7.71 -8.35 3.94
C ILE A 142 -8.45 -9.49 4.65
N ALA A 143 -9.55 -9.20 5.33
CA ALA A 143 -10.36 -10.20 6.01
C ALA A 143 -10.88 -11.29 5.06
N LYS A 144 -11.38 -10.87 3.88
CA LYS A 144 -11.80 -11.82 2.83
C LYS A 144 -10.62 -12.65 2.29
N TRP A 145 -9.47 -12.02 2.09
CA TRP A 145 -8.26 -12.70 1.61
C TRP A 145 -7.76 -13.74 2.62
N LEU A 146 -7.77 -13.41 3.92
CA LEU A 146 -7.41 -14.34 4.99
C LEU A 146 -8.39 -15.51 5.10
N ALA A 147 -9.69 -15.23 5.04
CA ALA A 147 -10.72 -16.25 5.04
C ALA A 147 -10.58 -17.24 3.86
N ALA A 148 -10.20 -16.74 2.68
CA ALA A 148 -9.90 -17.57 1.51
C ALA A 148 -8.68 -18.48 1.70
N GLN A 149 -7.81 -18.19 2.67
CA GLN A 149 -6.69 -19.04 3.08
C GLN A 149 -7.01 -19.92 4.30
N ASN A 150 -8.30 -20.08 4.62
CA ASN A 150 -8.80 -20.84 5.77
C ASN A 150 -8.30 -20.31 7.14
N LYS A 151 -7.95 -19.02 7.22
CA LYS A 151 -7.62 -18.35 8.48
C LYS A 151 -8.89 -17.83 9.13
N THR A 152 -9.02 -18.06 10.42
CA THR A 152 -10.08 -17.47 11.25
C THR A 152 -9.75 -16.02 11.54
N VAL A 153 -10.73 -15.12 11.33
CA VAL A 153 -10.56 -13.67 11.48
C VAL A 153 -11.59 -13.12 12.44
N LEU A 154 -11.18 -12.14 13.25
CA LEU A 154 -12.06 -11.35 14.10
C LEU A 154 -11.79 -9.86 13.82
N LEU A 155 -12.84 -9.05 13.73
CA LEU A 155 -12.73 -7.61 13.50
C LEU A 155 -12.99 -6.83 14.80
N ALA A 156 -12.22 -5.78 15.04
CA ALA A 156 -12.41 -4.84 16.14
C ALA A 156 -12.79 -3.46 15.61
N ALA A 157 -14.00 -2.97 15.91
CA ALA A 157 -14.50 -1.67 15.48
C ALA A 157 -14.00 -0.55 16.43
N ALA A 158 -12.70 -0.29 16.42
CA ALA A 158 -12.08 0.70 17.32
C ALA A 158 -12.14 2.16 16.79
N ASP A 159 -12.81 2.43 15.65
CA ASP A 159 -13.26 3.79 15.29
C ASP A 159 -14.57 4.10 16.06
N THR A 160 -14.44 4.31 17.38
CA THR A 160 -15.59 4.50 18.28
C THR A 160 -16.24 5.88 18.12
N PHE A 161 -15.53 6.84 17.53
CA PHE A 161 -16.02 8.20 17.33
C PHE A 161 -17.03 8.33 16.17
N ARG A 162 -16.99 7.39 15.21
CA ARG A 162 -17.79 7.45 14.00
C ARG A 162 -18.78 6.29 13.92
N ALA A 163 -20.06 6.57 14.23
CA ALA A 163 -21.11 5.55 14.14
C ALA A 163 -21.15 4.87 12.77
N ALA A 164 -21.10 5.65 11.68
CA ALA A 164 -21.09 5.12 10.31
C ALA A 164 -19.90 4.21 10.00
N ALA A 165 -18.73 4.41 10.63
CA ALA A 165 -17.59 3.52 10.43
C ALA A 165 -17.81 2.15 11.07
N ARG A 166 -18.41 2.11 12.25
CA ARG A 166 -18.81 0.87 12.95
C ARG A 166 -19.85 0.09 12.15
N GLU A 167 -20.89 0.78 11.66
CA GLU A 167 -21.92 0.18 10.81
C GLU A 167 -21.32 -0.37 9.51
N GLN A 168 -20.44 0.38 8.88
CA GLN A 168 -19.73 -0.07 7.68
C GLN A 168 -18.89 -1.32 7.94
N LEU A 169 -18.17 -1.38 9.07
CA LEU A 169 -17.37 -2.55 9.43
C LEU A 169 -18.26 -3.76 9.73
N ALA A 170 -19.40 -3.54 10.41
CA ALA A 170 -20.39 -4.60 10.67
C ALA A 170 -20.94 -5.19 9.37
N VAL A 171 -21.29 -4.37 8.39
CA VAL A 171 -21.71 -4.82 7.04
C VAL A 171 -20.61 -5.65 6.35
N TRP A 172 -19.35 -5.26 6.50
CA TRP A 172 -18.23 -6.06 5.97
C TRP A 172 -18.09 -7.40 6.69
N GLY A 173 -18.25 -7.42 8.02
CA GLY A 173 -18.26 -8.63 8.83
C GLY A 173 -19.37 -9.60 8.37
N GLU A 174 -20.60 -9.13 8.27
CA GLU A 174 -21.76 -9.91 7.83
C GLU A 174 -21.55 -10.51 6.43
N ARG A 175 -21.13 -9.68 5.46
CA ARG A 175 -20.89 -10.14 4.07
C ARG A 175 -19.83 -11.24 3.96
N ASN A 176 -18.85 -11.22 4.86
CA ASN A 176 -17.75 -12.19 4.84
C ASN A 176 -17.91 -13.30 5.90
N LYS A 177 -18.99 -13.28 6.67
CA LYS A 177 -19.26 -14.21 7.80
C LYS A 177 -18.13 -14.15 8.83
N ILE A 178 -17.72 -12.94 9.19
CA ILE A 178 -16.65 -12.65 10.15
C ILE A 178 -17.26 -11.88 11.31
N ASP A 179 -16.99 -12.31 12.54
CA ASP A 179 -17.47 -11.65 13.74
C ASP A 179 -16.79 -10.27 13.93
N VAL A 180 -17.57 -9.31 14.44
CA VAL A 180 -17.12 -7.95 14.73
C VAL A 180 -17.34 -7.63 16.20
N ILE A 181 -16.28 -7.32 16.93
CA ILE A 181 -16.36 -6.79 18.31
C ILE A 181 -16.57 -5.28 18.22
N THR A 182 -17.62 -4.81 18.86
CA THR A 182 -17.99 -3.39 18.88
C THR A 182 -18.44 -2.99 20.28
N GLN A 183 -18.20 -1.74 20.66
CA GLN A 183 -18.77 -1.11 21.85
C GLN A 183 -19.38 0.25 21.47
N SER A 184 -20.53 0.54 22.04
CA SER A 184 -21.18 1.86 21.85
C SER A 184 -20.58 2.88 22.81
N GLY A 185 -19.88 3.92 22.25
CA GLY A 185 -19.30 4.99 23.04
C GLY A 185 -18.09 4.57 23.91
N GLY A 186 -17.49 3.40 23.61
CA GLY A 186 -16.36 2.88 24.37
C GLY A 186 -15.00 3.49 23.99
N ASP A 187 -14.01 3.28 24.85
CA ASP A 187 -12.62 3.58 24.56
C ASP A 187 -12.12 2.66 23.40
N PRO A 188 -11.52 3.22 22.35
CA PRO A 188 -10.90 2.42 21.28
C PRO A 188 -9.96 1.33 21.77
N ALA A 189 -9.18 1.61 22.82
CA ALA A 189 -8.26 0.65 23.42
C ALA A 189 -9.00 -0.53 24.08
N ALA A 190 -10.13 -0.27 24.76
CA ALA A 190 -10.96 -1.32 25.35
C ALA A 190 -11.54 -2.25 24.29
N VAL A 191 -12.02 -1.70 23.15
CA VAL A 191 -12.54 -2.50 22.03
C VAL A 191 -11.45 -3.43 21.47
N VAL A 192 -10.24 -2.92 21.29
CA VAL A 192 -9.12 -3.74 20.80
C VAL A 192 -8.73 -4.80 21.84
N PHE A 193 -8.69 -4.44 23.11
CA PHE A 193 -8.39 -5.38 24.20
C PHE A 193 -9.40 -6.53 24.25
N ASP A 194 -10.71 -6.21 24.17
CA ASP A 194 -11.77 -7.20 24.14
C ASP A 194 -11.69 -8.11 22.91
N ALA A 195 -11.39 -7.52 21.75
CA ALA A 195 -11.24 -8.31 20.53
C ALA A 195 -10.02 -9.26 20.60
N VAL A 196 -8.90 -8.82 21.14
CA VAL A 196 -7.73 -9.68 21.35
C VAL A 196 -8.01 -10.77 22.37
N SER A 197 -8.68 -10.44 23.47
CA SER A 197 -9.09 -11.41 24.50
C SER A 197 -10.05 -12.46 23.95
N ALA A 198 -11.08 -12.03 23.19
CA ALA A 198 -12.00 -12.93 22.51
C ALA A 198 -11.26 -13.78 21.45
N GLY A 199 -10.34 -13.18 20.70
CA GLY A 199 -9.54 -13.89 19.71
C GLY A 199 -8.67 -14.98 20.33
N ARG A 200 -8.06 -14.74 21.49
CA ARG A 200 -7.32 -15.76 22.26
C ARG A 200 -8.23 -16.88 22.74
N ALA A 201 -9.38 -16.53 23.34
CA ALA A 201 -10.33 -17.51 23.86
C ALA A 201 -10.91 -18.42 22.76
N ARG A 202 -11.10 -17.88 21.55
CA ARG A 202 -11.64 -18.60 20.38
C ARG A 202 -10.55 -19.24 19.51
N ASN A 203 -9.29 -19.14 19.89
CA ASN A 203 -8.15 -19.62 19.09
C ASN A 203 -8.12 -19.03 17.67
N THR A 204 -8.54 -17.78 17.52
CA THR A 204 -8.58 -17.05 16.23
C THR A 204 -7.16 -16.82 15.69
N ASP A 205 -6.97 -16.91 14.37
CA ASP A 205 -5.66 -16.73 13.76
C ASP A 205 -5.28 -15.24 13.66
N VAL A 206 -6.25 -14.37 13.31
CA VAL A 206 -5.99 -12.95 13.06
C VAL A 206 -7.08 -12.06 13.66
N VAL A 207 -6.67 -11.01 14.38
CA VAL A 207 -7.55 -9.90 14.80
C VAL A 207 -7.17 -8.66 14.01
N ILE A 208 -8.15 -8.01 13.34
CA ILE A 208 -7.93 -6.78 12.59
C ILE A 208 -8.68 -5.64 13.27
N ALA A 209 -7.96 -4.60 13.71
CA ALA A 209 -8.52 -3.42 14.35
C ALA A 209 -8.65 -2.25 13.37
N ASP A 210 -9.89 -1.75 13.18
CA ASP A 210 -10.15 -0.46 12.50
C ASP A 210 -9.99 0.68 13.51
N THR A 211 -9.13 1.64 13.23
CA THR A 211 -8.90 2.80 14.10
C THR A 211 -9.47 4.06 13.50
N ALA A 212 -9.77 5.05 14.36
CA ALA A 212 -10.15 6.39 13.92
C ALA A 212 -9.08 6.99 13.00
N GLY A 213 -9.52 7.74 11.99
CA GLY A 213 -8.59 8.48 11.14
C GLY A 213 -8.01 9.65 11.92
N ARG A 214 -6.68 9.80 11.89
CA ARG A 214 -5.97 10.86 12.60
C ARG A 214 -5.17 11.71 11.62
N LEU A 215 -5.26 13.02 11.80
CA LEU A 215 -4.35 13.98 11.18
C LEU A 215 -3.28 14.33 12.23
N PRO A 216 -2.00 14.43 11.86
CA PRO A 216 -0.92 14.76 12.81
C PRO A 216 -1.08 16.13 13.47
N THR A 217 -1.97 16.99 12.93
CA THR A 217 -2.28 18.32 13.47
C THR A 217 -3.34 18.30 14.59
N GLN A 218 -3.99 17.17 14.86
CA GLN A 218 -5.01 17.06 15.91
C GLN A 218 -4.43 16.34 17.13
N THR A 219 -3.77 17.11 18.00
CA THR A 219 -3.09 16.61 19.21
C THR A 219 -4.02 15.88 20.18
N ASN A 220 -5.32 16.21 20.21
CA ASN A 220 -6.30 15.58 21.10
C ASN A 220 -6.74 14.16 20.67
N LEU A 221 -6.27 13.66 19.52
CA LEU A 221 -6.59 12.34 18.99
C LEU A 221 -5.35 11.41 18.90
N MET A 222 -4.23 11.90 19.37
CA MET A 222 -3.00 11.12 19.52
C MET A 222 -2.85 10.64 20.96
#